data_f1738030598f87eb2f951f43046307cb
#
_entry.id   f1738030598f87eb2f951f43046307cb
#
_cell.length_a   1.000
_cell.length_b   1.000
_cell.length_c   1.000
_cell.angle_alpha   90.00
_cell.angle_beta   90.00
_cell.angle_gamma   90.00
#
_symmetry.space_group_name_H-M   'P 1'
#
loop_
_entity.id
_entity.type
_entity.pdbx_description
1 polymer ?
#
loop_
_entity_poly.entity_id
_entity_poly.type
_entity_poly.pdbx_seq_one_letter_code
_entity_poly.pdbx_strand_id
1 'polypeptide(L)'
;MDRVLFQSGETKIVESILEHAPPIADKMRSSDKRECKIMGCSPLQALIVPMLDKTSYNLTIIHKGNPVGICGVVDVTHDPDMRIGRIWFLATDELETFKSKFLRWCPVVIEELSQGFDYVENIVPVDNHNTVEWLKFCKFSFNEKTVEIEGHEFFHFVRCVSEKGNVNSKALRPVMH
;
A
#
# COMPACT_ATOMS: atom_id res chain seq x y z
N MET A 1 20.16 -11.08 -8.54
CA MET A 1 19.93 -9.94 -9.46
C MET A 1 18.48 -9.54 -9.29
N ASP A 2 18.22 -8.33 -8.75
CA ASP A 2 16.87 -7.89 -8.46
C ASP A 2 16.09 -7.75 -9.77
N ARG A 3 14.91 -8.38 -9.85
CA ARG A 3 14.02 -8.23 -10.99
C ARG A 3 13.55 -6.77 -11.06
N VAL A 4 14.01 -6.03 -12.07
CA VAL A 4 13.58 -4.65 -12.32
C VAL A 4 12.28 -4.70 -13.11
N LEU A 5 11.21 -4.11 -12.54
CA LEU A 5 9.92 -3.98 -13.22
C LEU A 5 9.87 -2.71 -14.07
N PHE A 6 10.34 -1.58 -13.51
CA PHE A 6 10.33 -0.27 -14.18
C PHE A 6 11.61 0.48 -13.88
N GLN A 7 12.08 1.24 -14.87
CA GLN A 7 13.21 2.14 -14.68
C GLN A 7 13.03 3.40 -15.52
N SER A 8 13.32 4.55 -14.92
CA SER A 8 13.38 5.84 -15.62
C SER A 8 14.38 6.76 -14.93
N GLY A 9 15.49 7.03 -15.60
CA GLY A 9 16.61 7.80 -15.04
C GLY A 9 17.19 7.11 -13.80
N GLU A 10 17.32 7.86 -12.72
CA GLU A 10 17.88 7.37 -11.45
C GLU A 10 16.88 6.64 -10.55
N THR A 11 15.65 6.40 -11.03
CA THR A 11 14.59 5.75 -10.26
C THR A 11 14.20 4.43 -10.91
N LYS A 12 14.10 3.36 -10.12
CA LYS A 12 13.63 2.04 -10.56
C LYS A 12 12.70 1.42 -9.52
N ILE A 13 11.86 0.50 -9.97
CA ILE A 13 11.02 -0.35 -9.12
C ILE A 13 11.51 -1.78 -9.28
N VAL A 14 11.81 -2.41 -8.17
CA VAL A 14 12.35 -3.78 -8.10
C VAL A 14 11.54 -4.63 -7.14
N GLU A 15 11.61 -5.95 -7.25
CA GLU A 15 11.11 -6.84 -6.20
C GLU A 15 11.82 -6.53 -4.87
N SER A 16 11.07 -6.53 -3.77
CA SER A 16 11.61 -6.20 -2.45
C SER A 16 12.45 -7.33 -1.89
N ILE A 17 13.54 -6.96 -1.21
CA ILE A 17 14.29 -7.81 -0.29
C ILE A 17 14.24 -7.20 1.11
N LEU A 18 14.45 -8.00 2.14
CA LEU A 18 14.34 -7.54 3.54
C LEU A 18 15.30 -6.41 3.88
N GLU A 19 16.46 -6.37 3.24
CA GLU A 19 17.49 -5.35 3.41
C GLU A 19 17.04 -3.95 2.97
N HIS A 20 15.97 -3.84 2.16
CA HIS A 20 15.39 -2.56 1.79
C HIS A 20 14.61 -1.89 2.93
N ALA A 21 14.13 -2.65 3.92
CA ALA A 21 13.23 -2.13 4.95
C ALA A 21 13.92 -1.22 5.98
N PRO A 22 15.12 -1.55 6.56
CA PRO A 22 15.73 -0.72 7.60
C PRO A 22 15.97 0.74 7.20
N PRO A 23 16.57 1.07 6.03
CA PRO A 23 16.81 2.46 5.66
C PRO A 23 15.50 3.25 5.41
N ILE A 24 14.43 2.58 4.99
CA ILE A 24 13.11 3.21 4.85
C ILE A 24 12.49 3.45 6.23
N ALA A 25 12.57 2.49 7.14
CA ALA A 25 12.05 2.63 8.50
C ALA A 25 12.68 3.82 9.24
N ASP A 26 14.01 3.97 9.13
CA ASP A 26 14.76 5.06 9.77
C ASP A 26 14.29 6.45 9.29
N LYS A 27 14.06 6.60 7.99
CA LYS A 27 13.69 7.85 7.32
C LYS A 27 12.21 7.94 6.95
N MET A 28 11.38 7.08 7.51
CA MET A 28 9.95 7.02 7.19
C MET A 28 9.27 8.38 7.41
N ARG A 29 8.35 8.74 6.51
CA ARG A 29 7.53 9.97 6.61
C ARG A 29 6.81 10.04 7.95
N SER A 30 6.62 11.26 8.47
CA SER A 30 5.96 11.47 9.76
C SER A 30 4.51 10.98 9.76
N SER A 31 3.78 11.10 8.64
CA SER A 31 2.42 10.57 8.49
C SER A 31 2.39 9.04 8.64
N ASP A 32 3.33 8.34 8.00
CA ASP A 32 3.42 6.88 8.07
C ASP A 32 3.86 6.41 9.47
N LYS A 33 4.80 7.11 10.11
CA LYS A 33 5.20 6.84 11.52
C LYS A 33 4.03 7.00 12.48
N ARG A 34 3.20 8.04 12.27
CA ARG A 34 1.99 8.27 13.07
C ARG A 34 1.00 7.13 12.92
N GLU A 35 0.76 6.68 11.69
CA GLU A 35 -0.12 5.55 11.41
C GLU A 35 0.40 4.26 12.05
N CYS A 36 1.69 3.94 11.91
CA CYS A 36 2.32 2.82 12.60
C CYS A 36 2.07 2.86 14.12
N LYS A 37 2.21 4.04 14.73
CA LYS A 37 1.98 4.22 16.17
C LYS A 37 0.52 3.95 16.55
N ILE A 38 -0.45 4.42 15.78
CA ILE A 38 -1.88 4.14 16.00
C ILE A 38 -2.14 2.63 15.88
N MET A 39 -1.52 1.96 14.92
CA MET A 39 -1.64 0.52 14.70
C MET A 39 -0.83 -0.33 15.68
N GLY A 40 -0.11 0.29 16.64
CA GLY A 40 0.64 -0.41 17.68
C GLY A 40 1.92 -1.12 17.22
N CYS A 41 2.52 -0.68 16.11
CA CYS A 41 3.75 -1.26 15.57
C CYS A 41 4.86 -0.22 15.37
N SER A 42 6.11 -0.68 15.34
CA SER A 42 7.23 0.17 14.93
C SER A 42 7.29 0.33 13.40
N PRO A 43 7.94 1.38 12.87
CA PRO A 43 8.15 1.54 11.43
C PRO A 43 8.77 0.31 10.76
N LEU A 44 9.75 -0.31 11.42
CA LEU A 44 10.41 -1.51 10.88
C LEU A 44 9.45 -2.71 10.87
N GLN A 45 8.67 -2.91 11.93
CA GLN A 45 7.65 -3.98 11.97
C GLN A 45 6.59 -3.80 10.89
N ALA A 46 6.13 -2.57 10.65
CA ALA A 46 5.14 -2.27 9.62
C ALA A 46 5.61 -2.64 8.20
N LEU A 47 6.93 -2.62 7.95
CA LEU A 47 7.54 -3.05 6.68
C LEU A 47 7.79 -4.56 6.66
N ILE A 48 8.44 -5.10 7.70
CA ILE A 48 8.93 -6.49 7.71
C ILE A 48 7.79 -7.51 7.84
N VAL A 49 6.80 -7.24 8.68
CA VAL A 49 5.72 -8.21 8.94
C VAL A 49 4.96 -8.58 7.66
N PRO A 50 4.45 -7.64 6.85
CA PRO A 50 3.81 -8.00 5.59
C PRO A 50 4.78 -8.60 4.57
N MET A 51 6.07 -8.21 4.56
CA MET A 51 7.05 -8.79 3.65
C MET A 51 7.37 -10.26 3.96
N LEU A 52 7.23 -10.70 5.21
CA LEU A 52 7.43 -12.10 5.62
C LEU A 52 6.20 -12.99 5.40
N ASP A 53 5.06 -12.42 5.07
CA ASP A 53 3.87 -13.20 4.75
C ASP A 53 4.09 -13.98 3.46
N LYS A 54 3.77 -15.29 3.47
CA LYS A 54 4.00 -16.20 2.34
C LYS A 54 3.14 -15.87 1.11
N THR A 55 2.06 -15.13 1.30
CA THR A 55 1.16 -14.69 0.23
C THR A 55 1.51 -13.33 -0.31
N SER A 56 2.52 -12.66 0.27
CA SER A 56 2.85 -11.28 -0.07
C SER A 56 3.59 -11.16 -1.40
N TYR A 57 3.30 -10.07 -2.11
CA TYR A 57 4.11 -9.60 -3.23
C TYR A 57 4.47 -8.14 -2.98
N ASN A 58 5.76 -7.83 -2.99
CA ASN A 58 6.27 -6.55 -2.51
C ASN A 58 7.26 -5.94 -3.51
N LEU A 59 7.15 -4.63 -3.72
CA LEU A 59 7.95 -3.85 -4.64
C LEU A 59 8.62 -2.68 -3.91
N THR A 60 9.91 -2.50 -4.15
CA THR A 60 10.69 -1.37 -3.61
C THR A 60 10.96 -0.33 -4.67
N ILE A 61 10.75 0.92 -4.32
CA ILE A 61 11.17 2.08 -5.11
C ILE A 61 12.61 2.43 -4.70
N ILE A 62 13.52 2.33 -5.66
CA ILE A 62 14.92 2.74 -5.50
C ILE A 62 15.11 4.07 -6.24
N HIS A 63 15.60 5.10 -5.55
CA HIS A 63 15.95 6.39 -6.14
C HIS A 63 17.40 6.74 -5.81
N LYS A 64 18.22 7.07 -6.85
CA LYS A 64 19.66 7.35 -6.70
C LYS A 64 20.41 6.27 -5.91
N GLY A 65 20.04 5.00 -6.14
CA GLY A 65 20.64 3.84 -5.47
C GLY A 65 20.11 3.54 -4.05
N ASN A 66 19.21 4.37 -3.49
CA ASN A 66 18.68 4.20 -2.15
C ASN A 66 17.23 3.72 -2.17
N PRO A 67 16.82 2.78 -1.31
CA PRO A 67 15.42 2.42 -1.14
C PRO A 67 14.67 3.58 -0.44
N VAL A 68 13.58 4.04 -1.07
CA VAL A 68 12.82 5.21 -0.62
C VAL A 68 11.35 4.92 -0.34
N GLY A 69 10.87 3.74 -0.70
CA GLY A 69 9.52 3.29 -0.39
C GLY A 69 9.32 1.83 -0.74
N ILE A 70 8.43 1.17 -0.03
CA ILE A 70 7.97 -0.19 -0.32
C ILE A 70 6.46 -0.17 -0.39
N CYS A 71 5.92 -0.79 -1.43
CA CYS A 71 4.50 -1.11 -1.55
C CYS A 71 4.33 -2.61 -1.72
N GLY A 72 3.19 -3.12 -1.33
CA GLY A 72 2.93 -4.54 -1.46
C GLY A 72 1.46 -4.89 -1.34
N VAL A 73 1.17 -6.16 -1.50
CA VAL A 73 -0.14 -6.75 -1.30
C VAL A 73 0.01 -8.07 -0.53
N VAL A 74 -0.91 -8.33 0.38
CA VAL A 74 -1.04 -9.59 1.14
C VAL A 74 -2.41 -10.16 0.86
N ASP A 75 -2.51 -11.46 0.66
CA ASP A 75 -3.80 -12.14 0.50
C ASP A 75 -4.52 -12.22 1.85
N VAL A 76 -5.69 -11.58 1.96
CA VAL A 76 -6.55 -11.58 3.14
C VAL A 76 -7.92 -12.20 2.84
N THR A 77 -7.96 -13.10 1.88
CA THR A 77 -9.16 -13.81 1.44
C THR A 77 -9.74 -14.67 2.57
N HIS A 78 -11.03 -14.49 2.85
CA HIS A 78 -11.79 -15.30 3.82
C HIS A 78 -12.86 -16.15 3.12
N ASP A 79 -13.38 -15.65 2.01
CA ASP A 79 -14.36 -16.34 1.19
C ASP A 79 -13.68 -16.88 -0.07
N PRO A 80 -13.69 -18.20 -0.33
CA PRO A 80 -13.03 -18.78 -1.48
C PRO A 80 -13.58 -18.28 -2.83
N ASP A 81 -14.80 -17.73 -2.83
CA ASP A 81 -15.44 -17.19 -4.02
C ASP A 81 -15.04 -15.74 -4.33
N MET A 82 -14.31 -15.06 -3.42
CA MET A 82 -13.92 -13.66 -3.53
C MET A 82 -12.51 -13.43 -3.03
N ARG A 83 -11.55 -13.28 -3.93
CA ARG A 83 -10.14 -13.04 -3.58
C ARG A 83 -9.88 -11.58 -3.23
N ILE A 84 -9.35 -11.35 -2.03
CA ILE A 84 -9.12 -10.03 -1.46
C ILE A 84 -7.64 -9.83 -1.19
N GLY A 85 -7.07 -8.76 -1.76
CA GLY A 85 -5.71 -8.32 -1.45
C GLY A 85 -5.71 -7.10 -0.54
N ARG A 86 -4.91 -7.13 0.54
CA ARG A 86 -4.63 -5.92 1.33
C ARG A 86 -3.41 -5.23 0.77
N ILE A 87 -3.63 -4.11 0.09
CA ILE A 87 -2.58 -3.29 -0.51
C ILE A 87 -2.04 -2.29 0.51
N TRP A 88 -0.72 -2.05 0.52
CA TRP A 88 -0.08 -1.13 1.46
C TRP A 88 1.10 -0.39 0.82
N PHE A 89 1.46 0.76 1.38
CA PHE A 89 2.59 1.56 0.94
C PHE A 89 3.15 2.41 2.09
N LEU A 90 4.47 2.31 2.30
CA LEU A 90 5.22 3.10 3.28
C LEU A 90 6.47 3.67 2.62
N ALA A 91 6.80 4.93 2.90
CA ALA A 91 7.88 5.63 2.20
C ALA A 91 8.62 6.65 3.07
N THR A 92 9.72 7.16 2.53
CA THR A 92 10.47 8.31 3.05
C THR A 92 9.99 9.61 2.42
N ASP A 93 10.36 10.75 3.02
CA ASP A 93 10.06 12.08 2.46
C ASP A 93 10.78 12.34 1.11
N GLU A 94 11.80 11.56 0.78
CA GLU A 94 12.53 11.66 -0.49
C GLU A 94 11.62 11.43 -1.71
N LEU A 95 10.49 10.71 -1.53
CA LEU A 95 9.48 10.50 -2.56
C LEU A 95 8.96 11.82 -3.15
N GLU A 96 8.85 12.87 -2.33
CA GLU A 96 8.36 14.17 -2.77
C GLU A 96 9.28 14.83 -3.82
N THR A 97 10.58 14.49 -3.84
CA THR A 97 11.55 15.05 -4.80
C THR A 97 11.30 14.61 -6.25
N PHE A 98 10.59 13.49 -6.44
CA PHE A 98 10.22 12.97 -7.76
C PHE A 98 8.73 12.58 -7.87
N LYS A 99 7.88 13.23 -7.09
CA LYS A 99 6.45 12.95 -6.97
C LYS A 99 5.71 12.82 -8.31
N SER A 100 5.97 13.72 -9.26
CA SER A 100 5.33 13.68 -10.58
C SER A 100 5.64 12.41 -11.37
N LYS A 101 6.85 11.87 -11.23
CA LYS A 101 7.26 10.60 -11.84
C LYS A 101 6.58 9.43 -11.12
N PHE A 102 6.60 9.44 -9.79
CA PHE A 102 5.92 8.45 -8.96
C PHE A 102 4.43 8.34 -9.30
N LEU A 103 3.71 9.48 -9.38
CA LEU A 103 2.29 9.50 -9.72
C LEU A 103 1.99 8.85 -11.08
N ARG A 104 2.87 9.01 -12.08
CA ARG A 104 2.70 8.34 -13.39
C ARG A 104 2.85 6.84 -13.33
N TRP A 105 3.63 6.32 -12.38
CA TRP A 105 3.83 4.87 -12.22
C TRP A 105 2.76 4.20 -11.34
N CYS A 106 2.12 4.97 -10.44
CA CYS A 106 1.14 4.42 -9.51
C CYS A 106 0.07 3.53 -10.15
N PRO A 107 -0.58 3.91 -11.27
CA PRO A 107 -1.59 3.07 -11.89
C PRO A 107 -1.06 1.70 -12.31
N VAL A 108 0.15 1.66 -12.87
CA VAL A 108 0.78 0.42 -13.34
C VAL A 108 1.23 -0.45 -12.16
N VAL A 109 1.80 0.17 -11.12
CA VAL A 109 2.21 -0.56 -9.90
C VAL A 109 1.00 -1.15 -9.17
N ILE A 110 -0.09 -0.39 -9.05
CA ILE A 110 -1.32 -0.87 -8.44
C ILE A 110 -1.93 -2.01 -9.25
N GLU A 111 -1.92 -1.92 -10.58
CA GLU A 111 -2.37 -2.99 -11.46
C GLU A 111 -1.54 -4.26 -11.23
N GLU A 112 -0.22 -4.15 -11.17
CA GLU A 112 0.69 -5.27 -10.92
C GLU A 112 0.41 -5.93 -9.56
N LEU A 113 0.27 -5.14 -8.50
CA LEU A 113 -0.04 -5.63 -7.15
C LEU A 113 -1.45 -6.23 -7.04
N SER A 114 -2.36 -5.83 -7.91
CA SER A 114 -3.76 -6.28 -7.88
C SER A 114 -4.00 -7.59 -8.63
N GLN A 115 -3.01 -8.11 -9.35
CA GLN A 115 -3.19 -9.31 -10.17
C GLN A 115 -3.63 -10.52 -9.33
N GLY A 116 -4.66 -11.20 -9.80
CA GLY A 116 -5.19 -12.40 -9.18
C GLY A 116 -6.15 -12.16 -8.02
N PHE A 117 -6.48 -10.89 -7.70
CA PHE A 117 -7.51 -10.53 -6.73
C PHE A 117 -8.78 -10.05 -7.44
N ASP A 118 -9.93 -10.20 -6.79
CA ASP A 118 -11.19 -9.63 -7.26
C ASP A 118 -11.29 -8.15 -6.86
N TYR A 119 -10.73 -7.80 -5.71
CA TYR A 119 -10.50 -6.42 -5.28
C TYR A 119 -9.33 -6.31 -4.31
N VAL A 120 -8.78 -5.10 -4.21
CA VAL A 120 -7.77 -4.73 -3.21
C VAL A 120 -8.32 -3.66 -2.29
N GLU A 121 -7.94 -3.73 -1.01
CA GLU A 121 -8.48 -2.88 0.05
C GLU A 121 -7.41 -2.49 1.06
N ASN A 122 -7.68 -1.44 1.82
CA ASN A 122 -7.05 -1.15 3.10
C ASN A 122 -7.80 0.02 3.78
N ILE A 123 -7.26 0.51 4.89
CA ILE A 123 -7.77 1.67 5.62
C ILE A 123 -6.75 2.81 5.61
N VAL A 124 -7.23 4.04 5.75
CA VAL A 124 -6.40 5.26 5.83
C VAL A 124 -7.02 6.22 6.85
N PRO A 125 -6.22 6.89 7.72
CA PRO A 125 -6.75 7.90 8.63
C PRO A 125 -7.51 9.00 7.88
N VAL A 126 -8.68 9.39 8.38
CA VAL A 126 -9.54 10.39 7.72
C VAL A 126 -8.86 11.76 7.58
N ASP A 127 -7.94 12.08 8.47
CA ASP A 127 -7.17 13.33 8.48
C ASP A 127 -5.88 13.28 7.64
N ASN A 128 -5.55 12.14 7.03
CA ASN A 128 -4.45 12.03 6.07
C ASN A 128 -4.89 12.45 4.66
N HIS A 129 -5.24 13.72 4.51
CA HIS A 129 -5.82 14.27 3.28
C HIS A 129 -4.97 14.03 2.03
N ASN A 130 -3.65 14.11 2.14
CA ASN A 130 -2.74 13.89 1.01
C ASN A 130 -2.84 12.46 0.47
N THR A 131 -2.88 11.47 1.38
CA THR A 131 -3.03 10.06 0.99
C THR A 131 -4.43 9.79 0.45
N VAL A 132 -5.47 10.36 1.04
CA VAL A 132 -6.85 10.24 0.55
C VAL A 132 -6.98 10.76 -0.88
N GLU A 133 -6.46 11.95 -1.19
CA GLU A 133 -6.49 12.50 -2.56
C GLU A 133 -5.65 11.66 -3.55
N TRP A 134 -4.51 11.14 -3.11
CA TRP A 134 -3.72 10.23 -3.93
C TRP A 134 -4.47 8.92 -4.23
N LEU A 135 -5.14 8.32 -3.24
CA LEU A 135 -5.95 7.11 -3.43
C LEU A 135 -7.11 7.36 -4.41
N LYS A 136 -7.78 8.52 -4.33
CA LYS A 136 -8.81 8.93 -5.32
C LYS A 136 -8.22 9.02 -6.72
N PHE A 137 -7.04 9.64 -6.87
CA PHE A 137 -6.32 9.69 -8.14
C PHE A 137 -6.03 8.29 -8.68
N CYS A 138 -5.68 7.34 -7.81
CA CYS A 138 -5.45 5.94 -8.14
C CYS A 138 -6.73 5.11 -8.35
N LYS A 139 -7.90 5.76 -8.39
CA LYS A 139 -9.21 5.13 -8.64
C LYS A 139 -9.70 4.19 -7.54
N PHE A 140 -9.29 4.44 -6.31
CA PHE A 140 -9.92 3.80 -5.15
C PHE A 140 -11.24 4.50 -4.80
N SER A 141 -12.21 3.71 -4.36
CA SER A 141 -13.48 4.15 -3.80
C SER A 141 -13.42 4.05 -2.28
N PHE A 142 -14.20 4.87 -1.59
CA PHE A 142 -14.25 4.92 -0.13
C PHE A 142 -15.61 4.50 0.36
N ASN A 143 -15.66 3.70 1.43
CA ASN A 143 -16.92 3.37 2.07
C ASN A 143 -17.49 4.61 2.79
N GLU A 144 -18.81 4.71 2.84
CA GLU A 144 -19.50 5.82 3.52
C GLU A 144 -19.27 5.82 5.03
N LYS A 145 -19.08 4.65 5.63
CA LYS A 145 -18.84 4.50 7.08
C LYS A 145 -17.37 4.40 7.37
N THR A 146 -16.93 5.19 8.36
CA THR A 146 -15.59 5.11 8.94
C THR A 146 -15.47 3.92 9.92
N VAL A 147 -14.22 3.55 10.20
CA VAL A 147 -13.86 2.56 11.22
C VAL A 147 -13.05 3.29 12.29
N GLU A 148 -13.36 3.05 13.56
CA GLU A 148 -12.58 3.60 14.66
C GLU A 148 -11.56 2.56 15.18
N ILE A 149 -10.30 2.99 15.30
CA ILE A 149 -9.19 2.21 15.86
C ILE A 149 -8.45 3.10 16.85
N GLU A 150 -8.36 2.68 18.11
CA GLU A 150 -7.66 3.41 19.19
C GLU A 150 -8.07 4.90 19.24
N GLY A 151 -9.37 5.21 19.09
CA GLY A 151 -9.92 6.56 19.11
C GLY A 151 -9.64 7.40 17.85
N HIS A 152 -9.15 6.79 16.79
CA HIS A 152 -8.90 7.44 15.50
C HIS A 152 -9.83 6.89 14.43
N GLU A 153 -10.39 7.77 13.60
CA GLU A 153 -11.26 7.38 12.49
C GLU A 153 -10.45 7.09 11.22
N PHE A 154 -10.85 6.02 10.52
CA PHE A 154 -10.26 5.59 9.26
C PHE A 154 -11.33 5.44 8.19
N PHE A 155 -11.01 5.85 6.97
CA PHE A 155 -11.75 5.42 5.79
C PHE A 155 -11.29 4.02 5.38
N HIS A 156 -12.24 3.16 5.05
CA HIS A 156 -11.98 1.94 4.31
C HIS A 156 -12.03 2.25 2.81
N PHE A 157 -10.96 1.96 2.09
CA PHE A 157 -10.88 2.17 0.66
C PHE A 157 -10.72 0.85 -0.08
N VAL A 158 -11.33 0.78 -1.26
CA VAL A 158 -11.35 -0.42 -2.10
C VAL A 158 -11.17 -0.06 -3.56
N ARG A 159 -10.57 -0.97 -4.33
CA ARG A 159 -10.54 -0.91 -5.79
C ARG A 159 -10.93 -2.28 -6.34
N CYS A 160 -11.99 -2.31 -7.16
CA CYS A 160 -12.41 -3.51 -7.86
C CYS A 160 -11.42 -3.82 -8.99
N VAL A 161 -11.05 -5.08 -9.11
CA VAL A 161 -10.11 -5.59 -10.12
C VAL A 161 -10.84 -6.46 -11.12
N SER A 162 -11.81 -7.28 -10.65
CA SER A 162 -12.65 -8.15 -11.47
C SER A 162 -14.11 -7.70 -11.47
N GLU A 163 -14.91 -8.25 -12.38
CA GLU A 163 -16.36 -8.04 -12.40
C GLU A 163 -17.04 -8.51 -11.10
N LYS A 164 -16.55 -9.60 -10.49
CA LYS A 164 -17.04 -10.10 -9.20
C LYS A 164 -16.85 -9.06 -8.09
N GLY A 165 -15.68 -8.42 -8.03
CA GLY A 165 -15.38 -7.36 -7.06
C GLY A 165 -16.32 -6.17 -7.21
N ASN A 166 -16.68 -5.80 -8.43
CA ASN A 166 -17.56 -4.66 -8.72
C ASN A 166 -18.98 -4.85 -8.17
N VAL A 167 -19.54 -6.06 -8.23
CA VAL A 167 -20.89 -6.37 -7.74
C VAL A 167 -20.96 -6.27 -6.22
N ASN A 168 -19.91 -6.67 -5.50
CA ASN A 168 -19.90 -6.82 -4.05
C ASN A 168 -19.22 -5.67 -3.29
N SER A 169 -18.61 -4.71 -3.99
CA SER A 169 -17.81 -3.63 -3.36
C SER A 169 -18.58 -2.78 -2.33
N LYS A 170 -19.91 -2.63 -2.50
CA LYS A 170 -20.76 -1.87 -1.57
C LYS A 170 -21.02 -2.59 -0.25
N ALA A 171 -20.80 -3.90 -0.18
CA ALA A 171 -21.06 -4.73 1.00
C ALA A 171 -19.81 -5.02 1.84
N LEU A 172 -18.63 -4.58 1.38
CA LEU A 172 -17.34 -4.89 2.01
C LEU A 172 -17.18 -4.19 3.36
N ARG A 173 -16.93 -4.97 4.39
CA ARG A 173 -16.50 -4.47 5.69
C ARG A 173 -14.99 -4.68 5.85
N PRO A 174 -14.23 -3.73 6.42
CA PRO A 174 -12.82 -3.95 6.72
C PRO A 174 -12.68 -5.13 7.67
N VAL A 175 -11.78 -6.03 7.32
CA VAL A 175 -11.43 -7.15 8.21
C VAL A 175 -10.41 -6.62 9.20
N MET A 176 -10.83 -6.51 10.46
CA MET A 176 -9.97 -6.16 11.58
C MET A 176 -9.22 -7.39 12.03
N HIS A 177 -7.90 -7.30 12.09
CA HIS A 177 -7.03 -8.32 12.68
C HIS A 177 -6.24 -7.71 13.81
#